data_18c049042a2fe9f4a8c36d7bb0538987
#
_entry.id   18c049042a2fe9f4a8c36d7bb0538987
#
_cell.length_a   1.000
_cell.length_b   1.000
_cell.length_c   1.000
_cell.angle_alpha   90.00
_cell.angle_beta   90.00
_cell.angle_gamma   90.00
#
_symmetry.space_group_name_H-M   'P 1'
#
loop_
_entity.id
_entity.type
_entity.pdbx_description
1 polymer ?
#
loop_
_entity_poly.entity_id
_entity_poly.type
_entity_poly.pdbx_seq_one_letter_code
_entity_poly.pdbx_strand_id
1 'polypeptide(L)'
;MMDKIFGIPANNLALVMAILLIVIFTLVSFGSVRRFILFKMGTRNIPRRKGQSLLIVIGLMLSSIIIATSLGIGDTVRYSIRSVAVDSLGPVDEVIKGPGKQLFGDEYFDYSEFIYVQNISKDNSNIEQLIPYIQTTLPSSNDNKDIAESSMNIRGYDFSFSKQKTFENLDGEEVSIDLLDSNNVFINYDAGKILKLQKGDTFQIYTKEGPNQFIVADVLKAGGLTGGSTYPYVTFRLDALQKLLDKENKLTNIAVSNIGEGDKSLEYSDDVTKFLRSNLTNQNVALSLFDLLKSKNIPSIILDEANEIKETDSDTYDTLYELSEKLNNNIYDDDFITSISDYPTQLVLLGILQKSGLDQEAGKVLRMSQDLTRLRVDNVKSDGVKLAEAVSTGVTTIFSIFGSFSIMVGML
;
A
#
# COMPACT_ATOMS: atom_id res chain seq x y z
N MET A 1 -10.29 -9.21 11.37
CA MET A 1 -10.01 -7.76 11.44
C MET A 1 -11.24 -7.05 11.98
N MET A 2 -11.16 -6.40 13.13
CA MET A 2 -12.32 -5.68 13.69
C MET A 2 -12.44 -4.34 12.96
N ASP A 3 -13.53 -4.17 12.22
CA ASP A 3 -13.84 -2.90 11.58
C ASP A 3 -14.03 -1.82 12.64
N LYS A 4 -13.19 -0.81 12.64
CA LYS A 4 -13.30 0.36 13.53
C LYS A 4 -14.07 1.47 12.78
N ILE A 5 -15.13 1.98 13.38
CA ILE A 5 -15.86 3.16 12.93
C ILE A 5 -15.59 4.28 13.95
N PHE A 6 -15.02 5.41 13.52
CA PHE A 6 -14.53 6.48 14.42
C PHE A 6 -13.55 5.98 15.49
N GLY A 7 -12.67 5.04 15.16
CA GLY A 7 -11.72 4.46 16.12
C GLY A 7 -12.34 3.44 17.11
N ILE A 8 -13.65 3.20 17.06
CA ILE A 8 -14.38 2.26 17.92
C ILE A 8 -14.68 0.98 17.12
N PRO A 9 -14.44 -0.23 17.67
CA PRO A 9 -14.84 -1.46 17.01
C PRO A 9 -16.33 -1.45 16.64
N ALA A 10 -16.65 -1.80 15.40
CA ALA A 10 -18.04 -1.75 14.87
C ALA A 10 -19.02 -2.53 15.75
N ASN A 11 -18.60 -3.66 16.32
CA ASN A 11 -19.41 -4.46 17.24
C ASN A 11 -19.76 -3.70 18.53
N ASN A 12 -18.81 -2.92 19.06
CA ASN A 12 -19.06 -2.13 20.27
C ASN A 12 -20.00 -0.96 19.97
N LEU A 13 -19.84 -0.31 18.81
CA LEU A 13 -20.73 0.75 18.37
C LEU A 13 -22.15 0.22 18.13
N ALA A 14 -22.29 -0.92 17.46
CA ALA A 14 -23.57 -1.59 17.23
C ALA A 14 -24.26 -1.98 18.56
N LEU A 15 -23.49 -2.48 19.53
CA LEU A 15 -24.00 -2.83 20.85
C LEU A 15 -24.49 -1.59 21.61
N VAL A 16 -23.72 -0.50 21.61
CA VAL A 16 -24.13 0.78 22.23
C VAL A 16 -25.41 1.32 21.59
N MET A 17 -25.49 1.32 20.25
CA MET A 17 -26.67 1.76 19.52
C MET A 17 -27.88 0.87 19.81
N ALA A 18 -27.71 -0.45 19.87
CA ALA A 18 -28.78 -1.38 20.24
C ALA A 18 -29.29 -1.14 21.66
N ILE A 19 -28.40 -0.95 22.63
CA ILE A 19 -28.77 -0.63 24.02
C ILE A 19 -29.53 0.67 24.07
N LEU A 20 -29.06 1.73 23.40
CA LEU A 20 -29.71 3.04 23.37
C LEU A 20 -31.10 2.94 22.75
N LEU A 21 -31.28 2.18 21.67
CA LEU A 21 -32.56 1.93 21.03
C LEU A 21 -33.51 1.19 21.97
N ILE A 22 -33.07 0.15 22.67
CA ILE A 22 -33.84 -0.58 23.66
C ILE A 22 -34.26 0.33 24.80
N VAL A 23 -33.38 1.19 25.31
CA VAL A 23 -33.67 2.16 26.38
C VAL A 23 -34.74 3.15 25.92
N ILE A 24 -34.59 3.75 24.74
CA ILE A 24 -35.57 4.68 24.17
C ILE A 24 -36.95 3.98 24.00
N PHE A 25 -36.96 2.78 23.42
CA PHE A 25 -38.18 2.02 23.20
C PHE A 25 -38.85 1.67 24.52
N THR A 26 -38.08 1.28 25.54
CA THR A 26 -38.59 0.99 26.88
C THR A 26 -39.19 2.22 27.55
N LEU A 27 -38.51 3.37 27.46
CA LEU A 27 -39.01 4.65 28.03
C LEU A 27 -40.29 5.10 27.35
N VAL A 28 -40.36 5.03 26.01
CA VAL A 28 -41.55 5.38 25.24
C VAL A 28 -42.71 4.44 25.55
N SER A 29 -42.45 3.13 25.58
CA SER A 29 -43.47 2.11 25.93
C SER A 29 -43.97 2.29 27.36
N PHE A 30 -43.08 2.49 28.32
CA PHE A 30 -43.44 2.74 29.72
C PHE A 30 -44.27 4.03 29.87
N GLY A 31 -43.83 5.11 29.23
CA GLY A 31 -44.57 6.38 29.17
C GLY A 31 -45.94 6.24 28.53
N SER A 32 -46.06 5.46 27.48
CA SER A 32 -47.30 5.18 26.74
C SER A 32 -48.31 4.39 27.59
N VAL A 33 -47.82 3.37 28.31
CA VAL A 33 -48.66 2.56 29.23
C VAL A 33 -49.11 3.39 30.43
N ARG A 34 -48.21 4.16 31.04
CA ARG A 34 -48.51 4.96 32.24
C ARG A 34 -49.47 6.14 31.94
N ARG A 35 -49.41 6.70 30.70
CA ARG A 35 -50.25 7.84 30.28
C ARG A 35 -51.01 7.51 28.99
N PHE A 36 -51.76 6.41 29.00
CA PHE A 36 -52.45 5.89 27.83
C PHE A 36 -53.38 6.91 27.14
N ILE A 37 -53.97 7.82 27.90
CA ILE A 37 -54.83 8.89 27.35
C ILE A 37 -54.00 9.83 26.45
N LEU A 38 -52.80 10.23 26.87
CA LEU A 38 -51.95 11.11 26.07
C LEU A 38 -51.44 10.40 24.82
N PHE A 39 -51.10 9.11 24.93
CA PHE A 39 -50.71 8.29 23.78
C PHE A 39 -51.86 8.17 22.76
N LYS A 40 -53.09 7.91 23.23
CA LYS A 40 -54.27 7.82 22.38
C LYS A 40 -54.61 9.18 21.72
N MET A 41 -54.39 10.30 22.41
CA MET A 41 -54.55 11.64 21.82
C MET A 41 -53.48 11.91 20.75
N GLY A 42 -52.22 11.53 20.99
CA GLY A 42 -51.11 11.67 20.03
C GLY A 42 -51.36 10.87 18.77
N THR A 43 -51.66 9.56 18.90
CA THR A 43 -51.92 8.69 17.75
C THR A 43 -53.13 9.07 16.94
N ARG A 44 -54.20 9.64 17.59
CA ARG A 44 -55.40 10.15 16.89
C ARG A 44 -55.14 11.45 16.12
N ASN A 45 -54.07 12.16 16.44
CA ASN A 45 -53.71 13.40 15.75
C ASN A 45 -52.95 13.14 14.44
N ILE A 46 -52.29 11.99 14.31
CA ILE A 46 -51.54 11.57 13.09
C ILE A 46 -52.46 11.61 11.84
N PRO A 47 -53.62 10.93 11.81
CA PRO A 47 -54.47 10.94 10.63
C PRO A 47 -55.23 12.29 10.44
N ARG A 48 -55.25 13.15 11.44
CA ARG A 48 -55.87 14.49 11.32
C ARG A 48 -54.98 15.49 10.60
N ARG A 49 -53.63 15.33 10.70
CA ARG A 49 -52.64 16.18 10.05
C ARG A 49 -51.82 15.39 9.04
N LYS A 50 -52.54 14.77 8.07
CA LYS A 50 -51.94 13.85 7.10
C LYS A 50 -50.72 14.43 6.38
N GLY A 51 -50.76 15.71 5.99
CA GLY A 51 -49.64 16.36 5.30
C GLY A 51 -48.38 16.48 6.15
N GLN A 52 -48.49 16.90 7.42
CA GLN A 52 -47.36 17.01 8.33
C GLN A 52 -46.80 15.64 8.69
N SER A 53 -47.67 14.66 8.98
CA SER A 53 -47.27 13.31 9.31
C SER A 53 -46.56 12.64 8.12
N LEU A 54 -47.05 12.85 6.90
CA LEU A 54 -46.43 12.34 5.68
C LEU A 54 -45.04 12.96 5.46
N LEU A 55 -44.87 14.25 5.68
CA LEU A 55 -43.62 14.98 5.54
C LEU A 55 -42.53 14.43 6.52
N ILE A 56 -42.94 14.19 7.79
CA ILE A 56 -42.04 13.58 8.79
C ILE A 56 -41.65 12.17 8.37
N VAL A 57 -42.58 11.34 7.92
CA VAL A 57 -42.30 9.98 7.45
C VAL A 57 -41.36 10.01 6.25
N ILE A 58 -41.59 10.88 5.27
CA ILE A 58 -40.71 11.03 4.10
C ILE A 58 -39.30 11.49 4.54
N GLY A 59 -39.21 12.46 5.45
CA GLY A 59 -37.93 12.92 6.00
C GLY A 59 -37.14 11.81 6.68
N LEU A 60 -37.78 11.01 7.54
CA LEU A 60 -37.17 9.88 8.21
C LEU A 60 -36.76 8.75 7.22
N MET A 61 -37.64 8.46 6.24
CA MET A 61 -37.32 7.49 5.18
C MET A 61 -36.12 7.96 4.38
N LEU A 62 -36.06 9.21 3.95
CA LEU A 62 -34.93 9.75 3.19
C LEU A 62 -33.63 9.69 3.99
N SER A 63 -33.68 10.05 5.28
CA SER A 63 -32.55 9.96 6.18
C SER A 63 -32.06 8.52 6.33
N SER A 64 -32.97 7.56 6.51
CA SER A 64 -32.65 6.14 6.61
C SER A 64 -32.02 5.58 5.32
N ILE A 65 -32.57 5.99 4.17
CA ILE A 65 -32.01 5.60 2.84
C ILE A 65 -30.61 6.17 2.66
N ILE A 66 -30.40 7.45 3.00
CA ILE A 66 -29.05 8.07 2.88
C ILE A 66 -28.03 7.33 3.74
N ILE A 67 -28.37 6.97 4.98
CA ILE A 67 -27.46 6.22 5.87
C ILE A 67 -27.18 4.82 5.33
N ALA A 68 -28.22 4.07 4.96
CA ALA A 68 -28.06 2.72 4.43
C ALA A 68 -27.24 2.72 3.14
N THR A 69 -27.49 3.68 2.24
CA THR A 69 -26.72 3.84 1.00
C THR A 69 -25.27 4.26 1.30
N SER A 70 -25.06 5.15 2.26
CA SER A 70 -23.74 5.62 2.70
C SER A 70 -22.87 4.46 3.21
N LEU A 71 -23.43 3.60 4.07
CA LEU A 71 -22.72 2.41 4.57
C LEU A 71 -22.44 1.41 3.46
N GLY A 72 -23.42 1.15 2.58
CA GLY A 72 -23.24 0.23 1.45
C GLY A 72 -22.22 0.72 0.43
N ILE A 73 -22.17 2.04 0.16
CA ILE A 73 -21.12 2.63 -0.70
C ILE A 73 -19.76 2.51 -0.04
N GLY A 74 -19.64 2.76 1.27
CA GLY A 74 -18.39 2.63 2.00
C GLY A 74 -17.77 1.24 1.88
N ASP A 75 -18.55 0.19 2.09
CA ASP A 75 -18.12 -1.20 1.97
C ASP A 75 -17.73 -1.56 0.53
N THR A 76 -18.51 -1.12 -0.46
CA THR A 76 -18.24 -1.36 -1.87
C THR A 76 -16.95 -0.66 -2.31
N VAL A 77 -16.75 0.59 -1.92
CA VAL A 77 -15.55 1.36 -2.22
C VAL A 77 -14.33 0.71 -1.59
N ARG A 78 -14.44 0.30 -0.32
CA ARG A 78 -13.36 -0.41 0.39
C ARG A 78 -12.96 -1.70 -0.33
N TYR A 79 -13.93 -2.54 -0.67
CA TYR A 79 -13.68 -3.78 -1.40
C TYR A 79 -13.04 -3.50 -2.77
N SER A 80 -13.59 -2.54 -3.53
CA SER A 80 -13.09 -2.21 -4.86
C SER A 80 -11.66 -1.67 -4.83
N ILE A 81 -11.35 -0.75 -3.92
CA ILE A 81 -10.00 -0.16 -3.81
C ILE A 81 -9.00 -1.23 -3.34
N ARG A 82 -9.39 -2.07 -2.36
CA ARG A 82 -8.56 -3.18 -1.90
C ARG A 82 -8.30 -4.19 -3.01
N SER A 83 -9.32 -4.62 -3.74
CA SER A 83 -9.19 -5.53 -4.89
C SER A 83 -8.27 -4.96 -5.95
N VAL A 84 -8.44 -3.69 -6.31
CA VAL A 84 -7.56 -3.02 -7.29
C VAL A 84 -6.12 -2.96 -6.79
N ALA A 85 -5.88 -2.69 -5.50
CA ALA A 85 -4.52 -2.67 -4.94
C ALA A 85 -3.87 -4.06 -4.99
N VAL A 86 -4.59 -5.11 -4.60
CA VAL A 86 -4.12 -6.50 -4.63
C VAL A 86 -3.90 -6.98 -6.06
N ASP A 87 -4.86 -6.74 -6.97
CA ASP A 87 -4.79 -7.17 -8.36
C ASP A 87 -3.67 -6.43 -9.13
N SER A 88 -3.45 -5.13 -8.83
CA SER A 88 -2.40 -4.34 -9.47
C SER A 88 -0.99 -4.81 -9.11
N LEU A 89 -0.80 -5.34 -7.90
CA LEU A 89 0.50 -5.86 -7.44
C LEU A 89 0.66 -7.35 -7.81
N GLY A 90 -0.45 -8.05 -8.02
CA GLY A 90 -0.46 -9.46 -8.37
C GLY A 90 0.30 -10.33 -7.36
N PRO A 91 1.29 -11.12 -7.81
CA PRO A 91 2.05 -12.00 -6.93
C PRO A 91 3.12 -11.29 -6.08
N VAL A 92 3.30 -9.97 -6.23
CA VAL A 92 4.35 -9.23 -5.52
C VAL A 92 3.85 -8.74 -4.18
N ASP A 93 4.39 -9.26 -3.09
CA ASP A 93 4.08 -8.88 -1.72
C ASP A 93 5.10 -7.86 -1.19
N GLU A 94 6.39 -8.17 -1.28
CA GLU A 94 7.48 -7.28 -0.92
C GLU A 94 8.39 -7.01 -2.12
N VAL A 95 9.08 -5.86 -2.09
CA VAL A 95 10.11 -5.52 -3.06
C VAL A 95 11.41 -5.18 -2.31
N ILE A 96 12.46 -5.92 -2.63
CA ILE A 96 13.80 -5.65 -2.13
C ILE A 96 14.50 -4.77 -3.16
N LYS A 97 15.10 -3.66 -2.70
CA LYS A 97 15.75 -2.62 -3.52
C LYS A 97 17.18 -2.36 -3.04
N GLY A 98 17.96 -1.67 -3.85
CA GLY A 98 19.26 -1.16 -3.46
C GLY A 98 19.20 -0.26 -2.20
N PRO A 99 20.30 -0.06 -1.50
CA PRO A 99 20.36 0.55 -0.16
C PRO A 99 20.09 2.06 -0.09
N GLY A 100 19.40 2.66 -1.02
CA GLY A 100 18.93 4.06 -0.95
C GLY A 100 20.02 5.13 -0.84
N LYS A 101 21.25 4.85 -1.24
CA LYS A 101 22.39 5.78 -1.11
C LYS A 101 22.33 6.98 -2.04
N GLN A 102 21.39 7.01 -2.99
CA GLN A 102 21.30 8.07 -3.99
C GLN A 102 19.90 8.68 -4.01
N LEU A 103 19.84 9.98 -3.75
CA LEU A 103 18.62 10.77 -3.87
C LEU A 103 18.11 10.90 -5.31
N PHE A 104 18.98 10.60 -6.31
CA PHE A 104 18.66 10.69 -7.73
C PHE A 104 19.44 9.63 -8.51
N GLY A 105 18.76 8.67 -9.09
CA GLY A 105 19.31 7.66 -9.99
C GLY A 105 18.83 6.24 -9.73
N ASP A 106 19.05 5.37 -10.69
CA ASP A 106 18.76 3.95 -10.58
C ASP A 106 19.71 3.31 -9.57
N GLU A 107 19.15 2.68 -8.55
CA GLU A 107 19.92 2.04 -7.47
C GLU A 107 20.30 0.61 -7.87
N TYR A 108 21.36 0.47 -8.64
CA TYR A 108 21.87 -0.83 -9.03
C TYR A 108 22.65 -1.51 -7.89
N PHE A 109 22.43 -2.82 -7.73
CA PHE A 109 23.22 -3.69 -6.87
C PHE A 109 23.65 -4.95 -7.63
N ASP A 110 24.64 -5.66 -7.10
CA ASP A 110 25.20 -6.83 -7.75
C ASP A 110 24.24 -8.03 -7.70
N TYR A 111 24.23 -8.87 -8.75
CA TYR A 111 23.44 -10.10 -8.80
C TYR A 111 23.80 -11.07 -7.65
N SER A 112 25.03 -10.97 -7.10
CA SER A 112 25.44 -11.71 -5.90
C SER A 112 24.56 -11.43 -4.68
N GLU A 113 23.97 -10.23 -4.58
CA GLU A 113 23.04 -9.90 -3.51
C GLU A 113 21.72 -10.70 -3.64
N PHE A 114 21.25 -10.92 -4.87
CA PHE A 114 20.12 -11.81 -5.10
C PHE A 114 20.42 -13.24 -4.65
N ILE A 115 21.60 -13.76 -4.96
CA ILE A 115 22.01 -15.10 -4.51
C ILE A 115 22.04 -15.17 -2.96
N TYR A 116 22.51 -14.10 -2.31
CA TYR A 116 22.46 -14.02 -0.85
C TYR A 116 21.02 -14.05 -0.33
N VAL A 117 20.12 -13.19 -0.87
CA VAL A 117 18.70 -13.18 -0.51
C VAL A 117 18.06 -14.55 -0.75
N GLN A 118 18.34 -15.19 -1.89
CA GLN A 118 17.83 -16.51 -2.21
C GLN A 118 18.28 -17.57 -1.17
N ASN A 119 19.50 -17.47 -0.69
CA ASN A 119 20.01 -18.43 0.29
C ASN A 119 19.36 -18.25 1.66
N ILE A 120 19.22 -17.02 2.16
CA ILE A 120 18.55 -16.78 3.44
C ILE A 120 17.04 -17.11 3.36
N SER A 121 16.41 -16.87 2.21
CA SER A 121 14.97 -17.14 2.03
C SER A 121 14.59 -18.62 2.09
N LYS A 122 15.56 -19.53 1.93
CA LYS A 122 15.32 -20.97 2.10
C LYS A 122 14.93 -21.35 3.53
N ASP A 123 15.29 -20.53 4.50
CA ASP A 123 15.00 -20.75 5.91
C ASP A 123 13.60 -20.24 6.30
N ASN A 124 12.90 -19.58 5.36
CA ASN A 124 11.54 -19.08 5.59
C ASN A 124 10.53 -19.72 4.61
N SER A 125 9.72 -20.64 5.11
CA SER A 125 8.72 -21.38 4.33
C SER A 125 7.56 -20.51 3.82
N ASN A 126 7.41 -19.26 4.33
CA ASN A 126 6.35 -18.35 3.92
C ASN A 126 6.71 -17.60 2.63
N ILE A 127 7.98 -17.66 2.19
CA ILE A 127 8.42 -17.10 0.91
C ILE A 127 8.24 -18.17 -0.18
N GLU A 128 7.38 -17.89 -1.17
CA GLU A 128 7.10 -18.82 -2.25
C GLU A 128 8.08 -18.71 -3.40
N GLN A 129 8.42 -17.45 -3.80
CA GLN A 129 9.31 -17.20 -4.94
C GLN A 129 9.99 -15.84 -4.85
N LEU A 130 11.12 -15.74 -5.56
CA LEU A 130 11.92 -14.54 -5.72
C LEU A 130 12.14 -14.29 -7.21
N ILE A 131 11.90 -13.05 -7.67
CA ILE A 131 12.08 -12.67 -9.07
C ILE A 131 13.02 -11.47 -9.14
N PRO A 132 14.29 -11.67 -9.57
CA PRO A 132 15.21 -10.57 -9.77
C PRO A 132 14.86 -9.80 -11.04
N TYR A 133 14.92 -8.47 -10.97
CA TYR A 133 14.63 -7.62 -12.12
C TYR A 133 15.36 -6.28 -12.10
N ILE A 134 15.47 -5.68 -13.27
CA ILE A 134 15.82 -4.26 -13.43
C ILE A 134 14.53 -3.50 -13.72
N GLN A 135 14.37 -2.36 -13.07
CA GLN A 135 13.37 -1.36 -13.41
C GLN A 135 14.06 -0.03 -13.66
N THR A 136 13.72 0.61 -14.79
CA THR A 136 14.20 1.94 -15.17
C THR A 136 13.14 2.68 -15.97
N THR A 137 13.39 3.95 -16.27
CA THR A 137 12.50 4.78 -17.09
C THR A 137 13.32 5.36 -18.23
N LEU A 138 12.87 5.13 -19.46
CA LEU A 138 13.53 5.62 -20.67
C LEU A 138 12.54 6.27 -21.64
N PRO A 139 12.95 7.26 -22.41
CA PRO A 139 12.13 7.80 -23.49
C PRO A 139 11.90 6.74 -24.57
N SER A 140 10.74 6.75 -25.17
CA SER A 140 10.35 5.81 -26.24
C SER A 140 9.55 6.53 -27.33
N SER A 141 9.63 6.11 -28.59
CA SER A 141 8.84 6.67 -29.68
C SER A 141 8.30 5.63 -30.64
N ASN A 142 7.18 5.95 -31.25
CA ASN A 142 6.67 5.31 -32.44
C ASN A 142 6.80 6.31 -33.60
N ASP A 143 7.88 6.24 -34.34
CA ASP A 143 8.19 7.18 -35.42
C ASP A 143 7.19 7.07 -36.58
N ASN A 144 6.59 5.89 -36.81
CA ASN A 144 5.56 5.68 -37.82
C ASN A 144 4.27 6.48 -37.55
N LYS A 145 4.04 6.86 -36.29
CA LYS A 145 2.84 7.60 -35.83
C LYS A 145 3.16 8.99 -35.34
N ASP A 146 4.45 9.38 -35.34
CA ASP A 146 4.95 10.65 -34.79
C ASP A 146 4.51 10.87 -33.33
N ILE A 147 4.68 9.83 -32.51
CA ILE A 147 4.31 9.83 -31.07
C ILE A 147 5.54 9.47 -30.27
N ALA A 148 5.77 10.21 -29.19
CA ALA A 148 6.84 9.94 -28.22
C ALA A 148 6.28 9.98 -26.79
N GLU A 149 6.86 9.15 -25.91
CA GLU A 149 6.64 9.12 -24.47
C GLU A 149 7.98 9.30 -23.78
N SER A 150 8.08 10.35 -22.96
CA SER A 150 9.33 10.71 -22.27
C SER A 150 9.66 9.81 -21.09
N SER A 151 8.66 9.13 -20.53
CA SER A 151 8.74 8.38 -19.27
C SER A 151 8.12 7.00 -19.40
N MET A 152 8.63 6.19 -20.33
CA MET A 152 8.25 4.79 -20.46
C MET A 152 8.91 3.96 -19.37
N ASN A 153 8.11 3.26 -18.55
CA ASN A 153 8.65 2.33 -17.56
C ASN A 153 9.14 1.05 -18.27
N ILE A 154 10.34 0.63 -17.93
CA ILE A 154 10.98 -0.53 -18.53
C ILE A 154 11.37 -1.49 -17.43
N ARG A 155 11.00 -2.75 -17.57
CA ARG A 155 11.36 -3.83 -16.65
C ARG A 155 11.95 -5.01 -17.41
N GLY A 156 13.00 -5.60 -16.83
CA GLY A 156 13.60 -6.84 -17.34
C GLY A 156 13.62 -7.87 -16.23
N TYR A 157 12.98 -9.03 -16.45
CA TYR A 157 12.79 -10.08 -15.46
C TYR A 157 13.62 -11.32 -15.77
N ASP A 158 14.06 -12.01 -14.71
CA ASP A 158 14.57 -13.38 -14.77
C ASP A 158 13.64 -14.31 -13.97
N PHE A 159 12.93 -15.18 -14.68
CA PHE A 159 12.01 -16.17 -14.10
C PHE A 159 12.64 -17.54 -13.86
N SER A 160 13.97 -17.66 -13.97
CA SER A 160 14.67 -18.95 -13.77
C SER A 160 14.40 -19.58 -12.40
N PHE A 161 14.12 -18.74 -11.40
CA PHE A 161 13.88 -19.11 -10.01
C PHE A 161 12.42 -18.95 -9.57
N SER A 162 11.53 -18.66 -10.50
CA SER A 162 10.11 -18.42 -10.25
C SER A 162 9.26 -19.62 -10.69
N LYS A 163 8.15 -19.83 -9.99
CA LYS A 163 7.09 -20.75 -10.43
C LYS A 163 6.29 -20.13 -11.58
N GLN A 164 6.09 -18.81 -11.55
CA GLN A 164 5.45 -18.07 -12.63
C GLN A 164 6.46 -17.85 -13.75
N LYS A 165 6.14 -18.30 -14.96
CA LYS A 165 6.97 -18.14 -16.16
C LYS A 165 6.24 -17.45 -17.30
N THR A 166 4.98 -17.13 -17.09
CA THR A 166 4.08 -16.63 -18.12
C THR A 166 3.39 -15.35 -17.69
N PHE A 167 2.97 -14.57 -18.67
CA PHE A 167 2.09 -13.43 -18.55
C PHE A 167 0.80 -13.70 -19.29
N GLU A 168 -0.28 -13.03 -18.94
CA GLU A 168 -1.55 -13.05 -19.68
C GLU A 168 -1.55 -11.92 -20.72
N ASN A 169 -1.84 -12.25 -21.99
CA ASN A 169 -2.04 -11.26 -23.04
C ASN A 169 -3.50 -10.73 -23.04
N LEU A 170 -3.81 -9.79 -23.94
CA LEU A 170 -5.16 -9.20 -24.02
C LEU A 170 -6.24 -10.20 -24.43
N ASP A 171 -5.87 -11.29 -25.10
CA ASP A 171 -6.78 -12.35 -25.54
C ASP A 171 -7.01 -13.41 -24.45
N GLY A 172 -6.35 -13.27 -23.29
CA GLY A 172 -6.44 -14.22 -22.18
C GLY A 172 -5.52 -15.44 -22.33
N GLU A 173 -4.56 -15.41 -23.25
CA GLU A 173 -3.60 -16.47 -23.46
C GLU A 173 -2.34 -16.25 -22.62
N GLU A 174 -1.74 -17.33 -22.14
CA GLU A 174 -0.46 -17.28 -21.45
C GLU A 174 0.70 -17.17 -22.43
N VAL A 175 1.56 -16.18 -22.27
CA VAL A 175 2.77 -15.94 -23.05
C VAL A 175 4.01 -16.00 -22.17
N SER A 176 5.00 -16.82 -22.56
CA SER A 176 6.25 -16.98 -21.80
C SER A 176 7.25 -15.89 -22.13
N ILE A 177 7.98 -15.42 -21.11
CA ILE A 177 9.12 -14.51 -21.29
C ILE A 177 10.24 -15.14 -22.13
N ASP A 178 10.30 -16.46 -22.21
CA ASP A 178 11.28 -17.18 -23.01
C ASP A 178 11.09 -16.97 -24.53
N LEU A 179 9.94 -16.41 -24.95
CA LEU A 179 9.70 -15.97 -26.32
C LEU A 179 10.47 -14.69 -26.68
N LEU A 180 10.98 -13.97 -25.69
CA LEU A 180 11.72 -12.74 -25.89
C LEU A 180 13.21 -13.04 -26.17
N ASP A 181 13.72 -12.36 -27.17
CA ASP A 181 15.15 -12.28 -27.49
C ASP A 181 15.68 -10.85 -27.24
N SER A 182 16.82 -10.51 -27.83
CA SER A 182 17.43 -9.19 -27.68
C SER A 182 16.65 -8.06 -28.38
N ASN A 183 15.75 -8.39 -29.33
CA ASN A 183 15.06 -7.42 -30.19
C ASN A 183 13.55 -7.39 -29.98
N ASN A 184 13.01 -8.37 -29.24
CA ASN A 184 11.58 -8.51 -29.00
C ASN A 184 11.25 -8.18 -27.56
N VAL A 185 10.13 -7.48 -27.37
CA VAL A 185 9.65 -7.07 -26.05
C VAL A 185 8.16 -7.28 -25.93
N PHE A 186 7.67 -7.43 -24.72
CA PHE A 186 6.25 -7.25 -24.43
C PHE A 186 5.97 -5.81 -24.03
N ILE A 187 4.78 -5.34 -24.33
CA ILE A 187 4.25 -4.07 -23.82
C ILE A 187 2.96 -4.33 -23.08
N ASN A 188 2.60 -3.50 -22.10
CA ASN A 188 1.28 -3.58 -21.53
C ASN A 188 0.26 -2.78 -22.37
N TYR A 189 -1.03 -2.96 -22.04
CA TYR A 189 -2.13 -2.26 -22.73
C TYR A 189 -1.93 -0.74 -22.78
N ASP A 190 -1.47 -0.12 -21.70
CA ASP A 190 -1.30 1.33 -21.61
C ASP A 190 -0.15 1.83 -22.50
N ALA A 191 0.96 1.11 -22.58
CA ALA A 191 2.04 1.42 -23.52
C ALA A 191 1.57 1.29 -24.96
N GLY A 192 0.81 0.23 -25.28
CA GLY A 192 0.17 0.03 -26.57
C GLY A 192 -0.77 1.18 -26.94
N LYS A 193 -1.56 1.67 -25.99
CA LYS A 193 -2.48 2.79 -26.18
C LYS A 193 -1.77 4.12 -26.38
N ILE A 194 -0.76 4.44 -25.56
CA ILE A 194 -0.03 5.73 -25.62
C ILE A 194 0.75 5.83 -26.91
N LEU A 195 1.54 4.81 -27.26
CA LEU A 195 2.36 4.81 -28.49
C LEU A 195 1.61 4.30 -29.72
N LYS A 196 0.34 3.91 -29.61
CA LYS A 196 -0.48 3.29 -30.66
C LYS A 196 0.20 2.08 -31.30
N LEU A 197 0.74 1.21 -30.46
CA LEU A 197 1.44 -0.01 -30.85
C LEU A 197 0.53 -1.24 -30.73
N GLN A 198 0.72 -2.18 -31.65
CA GLN A 198 0.09 -3.50 -31.65
C GLN A 198 1.16 -4.58 -31.79
N LYS A 199 0.80 -5.84 -31.57
CA LYS A 199 1.66 -7.00 -31.83
C LYS A 199 2.23 -6.95 -33.24
N GLY A 200 3.56 -7.08 -33.35
CA GLY A 200 4.31 -7.02 -34.60
C GLY A 200 4.79 -5.62 -35.00
N ASP A 201 4.30 -4.55 -34.36
CA ASP A 201 4.79 -3.19 -34.62
C ASP A 201 6.21 -3.00 -34.10
N THR A 202 6.91 -2.01 -34.68
CA THR A 202 8.23 -1.59 -34.26
C THR A 202 8.18 -0.22 -33.62
N PHE A 203 9.02 -0.01 -32.60
CA PHE A 203 9.17 1.27 -31.93
C PHE A 203 10.60 1.45 -31.42
N GLN A 204 10.95 2.64 -30.95
CA GLN A 204 12.29 2.96 -30.47
C GLN A 204 12.30 3.23 -28.97
N ILE A 205 13.37 2.80 -28.31
CA ILE A 205 13.72 3.14 -26.93
C ILE A 205 15.06 3.85 -26.98
N TYR A 206 15.15 5.01 -26.32
CA TYR A 206 16.34 5.85 -26.32
C TYR A 206 17.17 5.59 -25.07
N THR A 207 18.38 5.12 -25.26
CA THR A 207 19.42 5.00 -24.23
C THR A 207 20.45 6.12 -24.35
N LYS A 208 21.44 6.10 -23.48
CA LYS A 208 22.58 7.03 -23.56
C LYS A 208 23.39 6.87 -24.86
N GLU A 209 23.36 5.68 -25.45
CA GLU A 209 24.05 5.35 -26.70
C GLU A 209 23.24 5.69 -27.95
N GLY A 210 21.98 6.08 -27.78
CA GLY A 210 21.08 6.46 -28.86
C GLY A 210 19.80 5.61 -28.94
N PRO A 211 19.06 5.71 -30.07
CA PRO A 211 17.85 4.95 -30.28
C PRO A 211 18.13 3.48 -30.57
N ASN A 212 17.34 2.60 -29.96
CA ASN A 212 17.35 1.16 -30.19
C ASN A 212 15.96 0.71 -30.62
N GLN A 213 15.87 -0.02 -31.73
CA GLN A 213 14.61 -0.48 -32.30
C GLN A 213 14.20 -1.84 -31.72
N PHE A 214 12.93 -1.95 -31.32
CA PHE A 214 12.34 -3.18 -30.79
C PHE A 214 11.04 -3.53 -31.51
N ILE A 215 10.71 -4.82 -31.51
CA ILE A 215 9.48 -5.38 -32.05
C ILE A 215 8.56 -5.76 -30.86
N VAL A 216 7.30 -5.40 -30.96
CA VAL A 216 6.28 -5.81 -29.99
C VAL A 216 5.93 -7.28 -30.23
N ALA A 217 6.42 -8.16 -29.38
CA ALA A 217 6.15 -9.59 -29.46
C ALA A 217 4.69 -9.92 -29.07
N ASP A 218 4.19 -9.25 -28.01
CA ASP A 218 2.77 -9.32 -27.61
C ASP A 218 2.38 -8.12 -26.74
N VAL A 219 1.05 -7.93 -26.56
CA VAL A 219 0.49 -6.90 -25.68
C VAL A 219 -0.12 -7.58 -24.46
N LEU A 220 0.44 -7.30 -23.29
CA LEU A 220 0.06 -7.92 -22.04
C LEU A 220 -1.10 -7.19 -21.36
N LYS A 221 -1.91 -7.95 -20.64
CA LYS A 221 -2.91 -7.43 -19.72
C LYS A 221 -2.20 -6.69 -18.58
N ALA A 222 -2.73 -5.54 -18.19
CA ALA A 222 -2.19 -4.80 -17.07
C ALA A 222 -2.48 -5.52 -15.74
N GLY A 223 -1.50 -5.56 -14.87
CA GLY A 223 -1.60 -6.16 -13.53
C GLY A 223 -0.32 -6.88 -13.11
N GLY A 224 -0.09 -6.98 -11.81
CA GLY A 224 1.04 -7.70 -11.25
C GLY A 224 2.40 -7.22 -11.77
N LEU A 225 3.20 -8.14 -12.27
CA LEU A 225 4.54 -7.84 -12.80
C LEU A 225 4.53 -6.95 -14.04
N THR A 226 3.43 -6.90 -14.80
CA THR A 226 3.30 -6.01 -15.97
C THR A 226 2.91 -4.57 -15.62
N GLY A 227 2.82 -4.28 -14.33
CA GLY A 227 2.40 -2.97 -13.81
C GLY A 227 0.88 -2.77 -13.75
N GLY A 228 0.43 -1.85 -12.88
CA GLY A 228 -0.99 -1.51 -12.77
C GLY A 228 -1.53 -0.81 -14.03
N SER A 229 -2.85 -0.69 -14.10
CA SER A 229 -3.60 -0.20 -15.26
C SER A 229 -3.48 1.31 -15.57
N THR A 230 -2.50 2.02 -15.04
CA THR A 230 -2.35 3.47 -15.23
C THR A 230 -0.98 3.91 -15.73
N TYR A 231 -0.05 2.98 -15.87
CA TYR A 231 1.31 3.30 -16.28
C TYR A 231 1.74 2.45 -17.48
N PRO A 232 2.38 3.06 -18.49
CA PRO A 232 2.93 2.32 -19.61
C PRO A 232 4.18 1.53 -19.18
N TYR A 233 4.23 0.24 -19.54
CA TYR A 233 5.35 -0.66 -19.29
C TYR A 233 5.80 -1.39 -20.54
N VAL A 234 7.13 -1.51 -20.66
CA VAL A 234 7.80 -2.42 -21.60
C VAL A 234 8.53 -3.48 -20.81
N THR A 235 8.31 -4.74 -21.17
CA THR A 235 8.88 -5.89 -20.47
C THR A 235 9.91 -6.60 -21.34
N PHE A 236 11.09 -6.76 -20.79
CA PHE A 236 12.24 -7.44 -21.37
C PHE A 236 12.55 -8.73 -20.63
N ARG A 237 13.31 -9.62 -21.27
CA ARG A 237 14.12 -10.59 -20.54
C ARG A 237 15.30 -9.86 -19.87
N LEU A 238 15.64 -10.24 -18.63
CA LEU A 238 16.64 -9.52 -17.82
C LEU A 238 17.99 -9.35 -18.52
N ASP A 239 18.52 -10.42 -19.13
CA ASP A 239 19.83 -10.40 -19.78
C ASP A 239 19.87 -9.46 -21.01
N ALA A 240 18.75 -9.35 -21.73
CA ALA A 240 18.61 -8.42 -22.86
C ALA A 240 18.62 -6.97 -22.36
N LEU A 241 17.90 -6.67 -21.27
CA LEU A 241 17.86 -5.33 -20.70
C LEU A 241 19.21 -4.95 -20.06
N GLN A 242 19.88 -5.88 -19.38
CA GLN A 242 21.22 -5.66 -18.82
C GLN A 242 22.22 -5.25 -19.89
N LYS A 243 22.22 -5.92 -21.04
CA LYS A 243 23.05 -5.56 -22.20
C LYS A 243 22.69 -4.20 -22.78
N LEU A 244 21.40 -3.93 -22.95
CA LEU A 244 20.91 -2.63 -23.48
C LEU A 244 21.37 -1.44 -22.61
N LEU A 245 21.45 -1.64 -21.30
CA LEU A 245 21.79 -0.60 -20.32
C LEU A 245 23.29 -0.56 -19.96
N ASP A 246 24.11 -1.47 -20.48
CA ASP A 246 25.50 -1.67 -20.05
C ASP A 246 25.59 -1.91 -18.51
N LYS A 247 24.71 -2.79 -18.02
CA LYS A 247 24.54 -3.14 -16.61
C LYS A 247 24.55 -4.65 -16.39
N GLU A 248 25.51 -5.34 -17.00
CA GLU A 248 25.64 -6.78 -16.82
C GLU A 248 25.87 -7.14 -15.34
N ASN A 249 25.23 -8.22 -14.89
CA ASN A 249 25.23 -8.68 -13.50
C ASN A 249 24.72 -7.65 -12.46
N LYS A 250 23.95 -6.65 -12.89
CA LYS A 250 23.31 -5.68 -11.99
C LYS A 250 21.81 -5.89 -11.95
N LEU A 251 21.22 -5.56 -10.81
CA LEU A 251 19.78 -5.53 -10.54
C LEU A 251 19.41 -4.20 -9.91
N THR A 252 18.13 -3.84 -9.97
CA THR A 252 17.58 -2.73 -9.17
C THR A 252 16.64 -3.25 -8.09
N ASN A 253 15.97 -4.39 -8.34
CA ASN A 253 14.92 -4.91 -7.49
C ASN A 253 14.92 -6.44 -7.47
N ILE A 254 14.35 -6.98 -6.38
CA ILE A 254 13.91 -8.38 -6.27
C ILE A 254 12.46 -8.35 -5.81
N ALA A 255 11.53 -8.90 -6.60
CA ALA A 255 10.17 -9.11 -6.16
C ALA A 255 10.09 -10.38 -5.31
N VAL A 256 9.40 -10.29 -4.19
CA VAL A 256 9.15 -11.41 -3.27
C VAL A 256 7.67 -11.71 -3.30
N SER A 257 7.34 -12.99 -3.42
CA SER A 257 5.97 -13.47 -3.31
C SER A 257 5.85 -14.39 -2.11
N ASN A 258 4.86 -14.15 -1.28
CA ASN A 258 4.54 -15.01 -0.15
C ASN A 258 3.63 -16.16 -0.58
N ILE A 259 3.55 -17.20 0.26
CA ILE A 259 2.62 -18.30 0.01
C ILE A 259 1.17 -17.81 0.03
N GLY A 260 0.35 -18.36 -0.89
CA GLY A 260 -1.05 -17.99 -1.07
C GLY A 260 -1.25 -16.96 -2.17
N GLU A 261 -2.49 -16.87 -2.65
CA GLU A 261 -2.89 -15.95 -3.71
C GLU A 261 -3.72 -14.79 -3.18
N GLY A 262 -3.56 -13.61 -3.77
CA GLY A 262 -4.35 -12.43 -3.47
C GLY A 262 -4.23 -11.97 -2.02
N ASP A 263 -5.36 -11.97 -1.28
CA ASP A 263 -5.42 -11.54 0.12
C ASP A 263 -4.73 -12.53 1.10
N LYS A 264 -4.58 -13.80 0.71
CA LYS A 264 -3.99 -14.81 1.60
C LYS A 264 -2.50 -14.59 1.81
N SER A 265 -1.80 -14.10 0.81
CA SER A 265 -0.37 -13.80 0.93
C SER A 265 -0.09 -12.67 1.94
N LEU A 266 -1.06 -11.75 2.14
CA LEU A 266 -0.95 -10.66 3.11
C LEU A 266 -0.84 -11.14 4.57
N GLU A 267 -1.36 -12.33 4.88
CA GLU A 267 -1.26 -12.88 6.24
C GLU A 267 0.19 -13.13 6.67
N TYR A 268 1.10 -13.28 5.71
CA TYR A 268 2.52 -13.56 5.94
C TYR A 268 3.42 -12.35 5.73
N SER A 269 2.89 -11.24 5.14
CA SER A 269 3.72 -10.10 4.72
C SER A 269 4.48 -9.45 5.87
N ASP A 270 3.88 -9.29 7.04
CA ASP A 270 4.57 -8.65 8.17
C ASP A 270 5.70 -9.55 8.70
N ASP A 271 5.48 -10.86 8.80
CA ASP A 271 6.49 -11.84 9.25
C ASP A 271 7.64 -11.96 8.24
N VAL A 272 7.32 -12.02 6.94
CA VAL A 272 8.33 -12.08 5.87
C VAL A 272 9.14 -10.79 5.80
N THR A 273 8.48 -9.63 5.89
CA THR A 273 9.16 -8.34 5.92
C THR A 273 10.12 -8.24 7.11
N LYS A 274 9.67 -8.65 8.30
CA LYS A 274 10.49 -8.68 9.51
C LYS A 274 11.71 -9.60 9.33
N PHE A 275 11.49 -10.81 8.85
CA PHE A 275 12.55 -11.78 8.56
C PHE A 275 13.59 -11.21 7.59
N LEU A 276 13.14 -10.65 6.47
CA LEU A 276 14.04 -10.08 5.46
C LEU A 276 14.81 -8.87 6.01
N ARG A 277 14.14 -7.94 6.69
CA ARG A 277 14.78 -6.76 7.30
C ARG A 277 15.85 -7.17 8.32
N SER A 278 15.55 -8.07 9.25
CA SER A 278 16.52 -8.56 10.23
C SER A 278 17.77 -9.17 9.59
N ASN A 279 17.61 -9.96 8.54
CA ASN A 279 18.74 -10.63 7.86
C ASN A 279 19.52 -9.70 6.91
N LEU A 280 18.93 -8.62 6.43
CA LEU A 280 19.54 -7.65 5.51
C LEU A 280 20.10 -6.42 6.25
N THR A 281 19.92 -6.32 7.57
CA THR A 281 20.40 -5.22 8.40
C THR A 281 21.79 -5.52 8.95
N ASN A 282 22.65 -4.51 8.94
CA ASN A 282 23.97 -4.57 9.56
C ASN A 282 23.82 -4.43 11.09
N GLN A 283 23.93 -5.54 11.80
CA GLN A 283 23.71 -5.61 13.24
C GLN A 283 24.62 -4.66 14.04
N ASN A 284 25.87 -4.44 13.60
CA ASN A 284 26.80 -3.54 14.28
C ASN A 284 26.36 -2.07 14.16
N VAL A 285 25.86 -1.69 12.97
CA VAL A 285 25.34 -0.35 12.75
C VAL A 285 24.02 -0.16 13.49
N ALA A 286 23.14 -1.17 13.47
CA ALA A 286 21.86 -1.15 14.21
C ALA A 286 22.08 -1.00 15.71
N LEU A 287 23.04 -1.71 16.30
CA LEU A 287 23.39 -1.57 17.71
C LEU A 287 23.94 -0.17 18.03
N SER A 288 24.81 0.35 17.16
CA SER A 288 25.34 1.72 17.32
C SER A 288 24.24 2.79 17.21
N LEU A 289 23.25 2.56 16.36
CA LEU A 289 22.08 3.43 16.21
C LEU A 289 21.18 3.32 17.46
N PHE A 290 20.98 2.12 17.99
CA PHE A 290 20.27 1.90 19.26
C PHE A 290 20.90 2.70 20.40
N ASP A 291 22.23 2.59 20.56
CA ASP A 291 22.95 3.33 21.60
C ASP A 291 22.88 4.86 21.45
N LEU A 292 22.88 5.35 20.19
CA LEU A 292 22.68 6.75 19.90
C LEU A 292 21.27 7.21 20.26
N LEU A 293 20.24 6.50 19.82
CA LEU A 293 18.83 6.85 20.03
C LEU A 293 18.41 6.70 21.50
N LYS A 294 19.05 5.82 22.26
CA LYS A 294 18.85 5.68 23.71
C LYS A 294 19.40 6.88 24.51
N SER A 295 20.26 7.69 23.93
CA SER A 295 20.94 8.79 24.59
C SER A 295 20.12 10.08 24.63
N LYS A 296 20.51 11.03 25.48
CA LYS A 296 20.09 12.46 25.49
C LYS A 296 18.57 12.70 25.51
N ASN A 297 17.81 11.91 26.23
CA ASN A 297 16.35 12.08 26.30
C ASN A 297 15.60 11.89 24.97
N ILE A 298 16.28 11.32 23.95
CA ILE A 298 15.68 11.07 22.62
C ILE A 298 14.43 10.20 22.72
N PRO A 299 14.38 9.12 23.53
CA PRO A 299 13.17 8.31 23.66
C PRO A 299 11.94 9.10 24.11
N SER A 300 12.11 10.04 25.05
CA SER A 300 11.01 10.90 25.49
C SER A 300 10.56 11.86 24.40
N ILE A 301 11.49 12.41 23.62
CA ILE A 301 11.19 13.29 22.47
C ILE A 301 10.39 12.52 21.39
N ILE A 302 10.78 11.26 21.10
CA ILE A 302 10.04 10.40 20.18
C ILE A 302 8.62 10.14 20.70
N LEU A 303 8.47 9.89 22.01
CA LEU A 303 7.17 9.65 22.64
C LEU A 303 6.26 10.88 22.59
N ASP A 304 6.82 12.06 22.84
CA ASP A 304 6.07 13.32 22.79
C ASP A 304 5.55 13.59 21.39
N GLU A 305 6.39 13.42 20.36
CA GLU A 305 5.98 13.57 18.95
C GLU A 305 4.96 12.50 18.54
N ALA A 306 5.13 11.25 18.97
CA ALA A 306 4.15 10.19 18.75
C ALA A 306 2.78 10.61 19.28
N ASN A 307 2.71 11.15 20.51
CA ASN A 307 1.45 11.59 21.10
C ASN A 307 0.78 12.74 20.33
N GLU A 308 1.56 13.63 19.68
CA GLU A 308 1.02 14.71 18.84
C GLU A 308 0.30 14.18 17.58
N ILE A 309 0.79 13.08 16.99
CA ILE A 309 0.24 12.52 15.76
C ILE A 309 -0.80 11.40 15.97
N LYS A 310 -1.06 11.01 17.21
CA LYS A 310 -1.93 9.88 17.59
C LYS A 310 -3.30 9.87 16.91
N GLU A 311 -3.90 11.04 16.76
CA GLU A 311 -5.24 11.17 16.15
C GLU A 311 -5.21 11.29 14.62
N THR A 312 -4.06 11.65 14.06
CA THR A 312 -3.90 11.93 12.62
C THR A 312 -3.25 10.79 11.86
N ASP A 313 -2.33 10.06 12.49
CA ASP A 313 -1.57 8.96 11.89
C ASP A 313 -1.32 7.86 12.94
N SER A 314 -2.27 6.93 13.04
CA SER A 314 -2.22 5.83 14.02
C SER A 314 -1.06 4.87 13.77
N ASP A 315 -0.71 4.60 12.52
CA ASP A 315 0.34 3.61 12.19
C ASP A 315 1.73 4.15 12.54
N THR A 316 1.99 5.41 12.22
CA THR A 316 3.23 6.09 12.62
C THR A 316 3.28 6.25 14.15
N TYR A 317 2.15 6.56 14.80
CA TYR A 317 2.07 6.60 16.26
C TYR A 317 2.48 5.27 16.90
N ASP A 318 1.88 4.16 16.46
CA ASP A 318 2.14 2.84 17.03
C ASP A 318 3.64 2.47 16.88
N THR A 319 4.22 2.75 15.71
CA THR A 319 5.65 2.50 15.43
C THR A 319 6.57 3.35 16.34
N LEU A 320 6.32 4.65 16.47
CA LEU A 320 7.13 5.54 17.29
C LEU A 320 6.96 5.26 18.78
N TYR A 321 5.74 4.93 19.21
CA TYR A 321 5.46 4.56 20.59
C TYR A 321 6.24 3.30 20.98
N GLU A 322 6.15 2.24 20.19
CA GLU A 322 6.88 1.00 20.42
C GLU A 322 8.40 1.21 20.40
N LEU A 323 8.90 2.01 19.46
CA LEU A 323 10.31 2.36 19.37
C LEU A 323 10.79 3.09 20.63
N SER A 324 10.02 4.07 21.10
CA SER A 324 10.32 4.80 22.34
C SER A 324 10.32 3.88 23.56
N GLU A 325 9.34 2.99 23.67
CA GLU A 325 9.25 2.01 24.76
C GLU A 325 10.47 1.06 24.78
N LYS A 326 10.86 0.53 23.62
CA LYS A 326 12.04 -0.34 23.48
C LYS A 326 13.33 0.39 23.88
N LEU A 327 13.50 1.64 23.47
CA LEU A 327 14.66 2.45 23.81
C LEU A 327 14.70 2.75 25.32
N ASN A 328 13.57 3.11 25.95
CA ASN A 328 13.47 3.38 27.38
C ASN A 328 13.74 2.12 28.24
N ASN A 329 13.24 0.97 27.80
CA ASN A 329 13.41 -0.32 28.50
C ASN A 329 14.71 -1.03 28.14
N ASN A 330 15.54 -0.45 27.28
CA ASN A 330 16.81 -1.03 26.80
C ASN A 330 16.60 -2.39 26.12
N ILE A 331 15.54 -2.51 25.29
CA ILE A 331 15.18 -3.72 24.54
C ILE A 331 15.72 -3.59 23.11
N TYR A 332 16.69 -4.42 22.76
CA TYR A 332 17.23 -4.56 21.42
C TYR A 332 16.81 -5.92 20.85
N ASP A 333 15.89 -5.93 19.91
CA ASP A 333 15.29 -7.11 19.31
C ASP A 333 14.99 -6.92 17.81
N ASP A 334 14.42 -7.94 17.18
CA ASP A 334 14.10 -7.92 15.75
C ASP A 334 13.03 -6.87 15.40
N ASP A 335 12.11 -6.55 16.32
CA ASP A 335 11.11 -5.51 16.07
C ASP A 335 11.75 -4.14 16.05
N PHE A 336 12.70 -3.87 16.97
CA PHE A 336 13.51 -2.65 16.93
C PHE A 336 14.27 -2.55 15.59
N ILE A 337 14.97 -3.62 15.19
CA ILE A 337 15.71 -3.67 13.94
C ILE A 337 14.78 -3.40 12.75
N THR A 338 13.62 -4.02 12.73
CA THR A 338 12.61 -3.84 11.67
C THR A 338 12.15 -2.39 11.58
N SER A 339 11.85 -1.76 12.72
CA SER A 339 11.40 -0.37 12.77
C SER A 339 12.46 0.61 12.28
N ILE A 340 13.72 0.46 12.72
CA ILE A 340 14.80 1.37 12.28
C ILE A 340 15.28 1.11 10.85
N SER A 341 15.03 -0.08 10.31
CA SER A 341 15.35 -0.43 8.93
C SER A 341 14.31 0.05 7.94
N ASP A 342 13.14 0.46 8.42
CA ASP A 342 12.08 1.02 7.62
C ASP A 342 12.40 2.45 7.19
N TYR A 343 12.38 2.72 5.86
CA TYR A 343 12.78 4.03 5.35
C TYR A 343 11.86 5.18 5.78
N PRO A 344 10.52 5.04 5.74
CA PRO A 344 9.61 6.02 6.33
C PRO A 344 9.93 6.34 7.78
N THR A 345 10.15 5.34 8.62
CA THR A 345 10.51 5.51 10.03
C THR A 345 11.81 6.29 10.20
N GLN A 346 12.83 6.02 9.37
CA GLN A 346 14.09 6.78 9.39
C GLN A 346 13.87 8.26 9.08
N LEU A 347 13.03 8.58 8.08
CA LEU A 347 12.71 9.98 7.73
C LEU A 347 11.99 10.70 8.86
N VAL A 348 11.03 10.05 9.50
CA VAL A 348 10.31 10.60 10.64
C VAL A 348 11.26 10.86 11.81
N LEU A 349 12.13 9.91 12.16
CA LEU A 349 13.15 10.09 13.21
C LEU A 349 14.09 11.26 12.92
N LEU A 350 14.54 11.40 11.66
CA LEU A 350 15.35 12.56 11.27
C LEU A 350 14.61 13.88 11.49
N GLY A 351 13.34 13.94 11.06
CA GLY A 351 12.49 15.12 11.26
C GLY A 351 12.29 15.46 12.73
N ILE A 352 12.02 14.47 13.60
CA ILE A 352 11.86 14.63 15.05
C ILE A 352 13.14 15.20 15.68
N LEU A 353 14.30 14.64 15.35
CA LEU A 353 15.58 15.10 15.91
C LEU A 353 15.91 16.53 15.46
N GLN A 354 15.66 16.87 14.19
CA GLN A 354 15.86 18.25 13.69
C GLN A 354 14.89 19.25 14.35
N LYS A 355 13.60 18.92 14.45
CA LYS A 355 12.58 19.76 15.12
C LYS A 355 12.96 20.04 16.57
N SER A 356 13.60 19.09 17.23
CA SER A 356 14.04 19.18 18.63
C SER A 356 15.42 19.83 18.82
N GLY A 357 16.04 20.35 17.76
CA GLY A 357 17.35 20.99 17.83
C GLY A 357 18.53 20.03 18.01
N LEU A 358 18.34 18.75 17.74
CA LEU A 358 19.36 17.70 17.84
C LEU A 358 20.02 17.44 16.46
N ASP A 359 20.47 18.51 15.80
CA ASP A 359 21.02 18.44 14.43
C ASP A 359 22.25 17.55 14.31
N GLN A 360 23.08 17.48 15.35
CA GLN A 360 24.26 16.60 15.35
C GLN A 360 23.87 15.13 15.39
N GLU A 361 22.87 14.79 16.21
CA GLU A 361 22.32 13.45 16.33
C GLU A 361 21.60 13.06 15.04
N ALA A 362 20.79 13.94 14.46
CA ALA A 362 20.15 13.75 13.17
C ALA A 362 21.19 13.47 12.07
N GLY A 363 22.29 14.24 12.03
CA GLY A 363 23.39 14.01 11.11
C GLY A 363 24.13 12.67 11.32
N LYS A 364 24.17 12.15 12.54
CA LYS A 364 24.71 10.79 12.81
C LYS A 364 23.75 9.72 12.37
N VAL A 365 22.44 9.85 12.69
CA VAL A 365 21.40 8.94 12.24
C VAL A 365 21.41 8.83 10.72
N LEU A 366 21.45 9.96 10.01
CA LEU A 366 21.48 9.98 8.53
C LEU A 366 22.68 9.23 7.96
N ARG A 367 23.89 9.39 8.55
CA ARG A 367 25.09 8.65 8.11
C ARG A 367 24.97 7.16 8.41
N MET A 368 24.49 6.80 9.61
CA MET A 368 24.32 5.40 9.99
C MET A 368 23.24 4.72 9.14
N SER A 369 22.17 5.41 8.80
CA SER A 369 21.11 4.87 7.94
C SER A 369 21.62 4.46 6.55
N GLN A 370 22.66 5.12 6.03
CA GLN A 370 23.26 4.75 4.74
C GLN A 370 23.98 3.38 4.77
N ASP A 371 24.50 2.98 5.91
CA ASP A 371 25.21 1.72 6.11
C ASP A 371 24.40 0.70 6.92
N LEU A 372 23.17 1.06 7.31
CA LEU A 372 22.32 0.24 8.16
C LEU A 372 21.82 -1.00 7.44
N THR A 373 21.38 -0.86 6.20
CA THR A 373 20.83 -1.97 5.42
C THR A 373 21.68 -2.28 4.21
N ARG A 374 21.89 -3.57 3.97
CA ARG A 374 22.53 -4.08 2.76
C ARG A 374 21.64 -3.88 1.54
N LEU A 375 20.36 -4.18 1.73
CA LEU A 375 19.28 -3.93 0.78
C LEU A 375 18.05 -3.46 1.58
N ARG A 376 17.20 -2.63 0.97
CA ARG A 376 15.97 -2.13 1.56
C ARG A 376 14.79 -3.05 1.24
N VAL A 377 13.93 -3.32 2.20
CA VAL A 377 12.72 -4.13 2.03
C VAL A 377 11.49 -3.26 2.21
N ASP A 378 10.69 -3.13 1.15
CA ASP A 378 9.40 -2.43 1.14
C ASP A 378 8.27 -3.46 1.10
N ASN A 379 7.31 -3.38 2.03
CA ASN A 379 6.11 -4.22 2.07
C ASN A 379 5.01 -3.60 1.19
N VAL A 380 5.16 -3.75 -0.14
CA VAL A 380 4.37 -2.96 -1.10
C VAL A 380 2.88 -3.35 -1.13
N LYS A 381 2.54 -4.63 -0.92
CA LYS A 381 1.14 -5.06 -0.93
C LYS A 381 0.41 -4.67 0.34
N SER A 382 1.00 -4.90 1.51
CA SER A 382 0.41 -4.51 2.80
C SER A 382 0.24 -2.99 2.87
N ASP A 383 1.26 -2.21 2.49
CA ASP A 383 1.21 -0.75 2.48
C ASP A 383 0.17 -0.23 1.48
N GLY A 384 0.08 -0.83 0.29
CA GLY A 384 -0.95 -0.52 -0.70
C GLY A 384 -2.36 -0.77 -0.18
N VAL A 385 -2.58 -1.88 0.53
CA VAL A 385 -3.87 -2.21 1.14
C VAL A 385 -4.19 -1.27 2.31
N LYS A 386 -3.23 -0.95 3.18
CA LYS A 386 -3.41 0.03 4.26
C LYS A 386 -3.79 1.40 3.72
N LEU A 387 -3.13 1.87 2.67
CA LEU A 387 -3.47 3.13 2.01
C LEU A 387 -4.90 3.09 1.42
N ALA A 388 -5.26 1.99 0.76
CA ALA A 388 -6.60 1.78 0.22
C ALA A 388 -7.68 1.82 1.32
N GLU A 389 -7.41 1.19 2.46
CA GLU A 389 -8.30 1.19 3.63
C GLU A 389 -8.42 2.59 4.25
N ALA A 390 -7.34 3.35 4.35
CA ALA A 390 -7.36 4.73 4.84
C ALA A 390 -8.22 5.65 3.96
N VAL A 391 -8.06 5.57 2.64
CA VAL A 391 -8.89 6.33 1.67
C VAL A 391 -10.37 5.95 1.82
N SER A 392 -10.67 4.65 1.89
CA SER A 392 -12.04 4.16 2.06
C SER A 392 -12.67 4.63 3.37
N THR A 393 -11.91 4.62 4.47
CA THR A 393 -12.35 5.12 5.77
C THR A 393 -12.68 6.62 5.71
N GLY A 394 -11.87 7.42 5.03
CA GLY A 394 -12.13 8.83 4.78
C GLY A 394 -13.46 9.05 4.04
N VAL A 395 -13.70 8.32 2.96
CA VAL A 395 -14.94 8.37 2.19
C VAL A 395 -16.15 7.98 3.05
N THR A 396 -16.07 6.87 3.79
CA THR A 396 -17.14 6.40 4.67
C THR A 396 -17.44 7.41 5.78
N THR A 397 -16.43 8.05 6.34
CA THR A 397 -16.58 9.09 7.36
C THR A 397 -17.35 10.30 6.83
N ILE A 398 -16.99 10.80 5.63
CA ILE A 398 -17.67 11.91 4.98
C ILE A 398 -19.17 11.57 4.78
N PHE A 399 -19.47 10.40 4.23
CA PHE A 399 -20.86 9.98 4.04
C PHE A 399 -21.61 9.79 5.35
N SER A 400 -20.97 9.32 6.40
CA SER A 400 -21.57 9.17 7.74
C SER A 400 -21.92 10.52 8.36
N ILE A 401 -21.08 11.54 8.17
CA ILE A 401 -21.36 12.92 8.59
C ILE A 401 -22.59 13.46 7.85
N PHE A 402 -22.66 13.30 6.54
CA PHE A 402 -23.83 13.73 5.75
C PHE A 402 -25.11 12.99 6.16
N GLY A 403 -25.02 11.69 6.41
CA GLY A 403 -26.13 10.89 6.92
C GLY A 403 -26.63 11.39 8.28
N SER A 404 -25.72 11.66 9.21
CA SER A 404 -26.06 12.20 10.54
C SER A 404 -26.69 13.57 10.47
N PHE A 405 -26.19 14.45 9.60
CA PHE A 405 -26.76 15.77 9.35
C PHE A 405 -28.18 15.67 8.78
N SER A 406 -28.40 14.73 7.87
CA SER A 406 -29.74 14.48 7.28
C SER A 406 -30.79 14.02 8.33
N ILE A 407 -30.37 13.20 9.31
CA ILE A 407 -31.26 12.83 10.44
C ILE A 407 -31.63 14.06 11.25
N MET A 408 -30.63 14.90 11.58
CA MET A 408 -30.87 16.10 12.38
C MET A 408 -31.84 17.05 11.70
N VAL A 409 -31.73 17.23 10.38
CA VAL A 409 -32.66 18.04 9.58
C VAL A 409 -34.05 17.39 9.50
N GLY A 410 -34.13 16.05 9.43
CA GLY A 410 -35.41 15.33 9.40
C GLY A 410 -36.16 15.31 10.74
N MET A 411 -35.47 15.62 11.86
CA MET A 411 -36.08 15.74 13.20
C MET A 411 -36.59 17.15 13.52
N LEU A 412 -36.11 18.17 12.83
CA LEU A 412 -36.56 19.57 12.93
C LEU A 412 -37.83 19.81 12.08
#